data_22e25f03a93bcfe4c4c9f4198a85a0c9
#
_entry.id   22e25f03a93bcfe4c4c9f4198a85a0c9
#
_cell.length_a   1.000
_cell.length_b   1.000
_cell.length_c   1.000
_cell.angle_alpha   90.00
_cell.angle_beta   90.00
_cell.angle_gamma   90.00
#
_symmetry.space_group_name_H-M   'P 1'
#
loop_
_entity.id
_entity.type
_entity.pdbx_description
1 polymer ?
#
loop_
_entity_poly.entity_id
_entity_poly.type
_entity_poly.pdbx_seq_one_letter_code
_entity_poly.pdbx_strand_id
1 'polypeptide(L)'
;MVRVLVVGGGLAGLSAALEATTAGHHVVALERSSRIGGRATSQPLDGFAIGYGPHLLLKNGPLHSIAKRLSRVRLAVSPLRPHRTEILGHGMIRPTGNLHQASLNKRALKANDTDHPIVQGANLLANWGANNTARMQALNKSQLLVSNEGWAGLIGRMAAALDEVGVFIECGLEVTQIEQGTVHLSNGRTIETDVIVLACGAKTARRLLSGIDSTATEQHFSRLKRITASTIEVALDAKPFGDRHALVDVERQMSILDYIGIQPKLGPNGSHLAAIAIGGLAHDAGTTRFDSAEQRLGALEAFLDERALGWRNHIVQDGRQANITVHDAGAFKINPLAFKDHGVVLAGAWVESEHELADGAVSSGRKAGRLISKITG
;
A
#
# COMPACT_ATOMS: atom_id res chain seq x y z
N MET A 1 24.56 -10.47 -18.62
CA MET A 1 23.09 -10.54 -18.89
C MET A 1 22.63 -11.86 -18.33
N VAL A 2 21.61 -11.86 -17.48
CA VAL A 2 21.04 -13.07 -16.87
C VAL A 2 19.51 -13.09 -17.04
N ARG A 3 18.92 -14.28 -16.96
CA ARG A 3 17.47 -14.48 -16.96
C ARG A 3 16.94 -14.25 -15.56
N VAL A 4 16.00 -13.33 -15.43
CA VAL A 4 15.41 -12.94 -14.14
C VAL A 4 13.91 -13.22 -14.17
N LEU A 5 13.45 -13.99 -13.20
CA LEU A 5 12.03 -14.22 -13.00
C LEU A 5 11.54 -13.41 -11.79
N VAL A 6 10.60 -12.50 -12.03
CA VAL A 6 9.95 -11.73 -10.95
C VAL A 6 8.63 -12.39 -10.57
N VAL A 7 8.50 -12.81 -9.32
CA VAL A 7 7.30 -13.47 -8.77
C VAL A 7 6.46 -12.47 -8.00
N GLY A 8 5.39 -12.00 -8.62
CA GLY A 8 4.44 -11.01 -8.08
C GLY A 8 4.42 -9.71 -8.88
N GLY A 9 3.26 -9.37 -9.44
CA GLY A 9 2.99 -8.18 -10.27
C GLY A 9 2.52 -6.95 -9.45
N GLY A 10 2.87 -6.86 -8.16
CA GLY A 10 2.61 -5.69 -7.32
C GLY A 10 3.67 -4.60 -7.50
N LEU A 11 3.55 -3.48 -6.74
CA LEU A 11 4.48 -2.35 -6.82
C LEU A 11 5.95 -2.75 -6.67
N ALA A 12 6.26 -3.71 -5.80
CA ALA A 12 7.62 -4.18 -5.60
C ALA A 12 8.15 -4.94 -6.83
N GLY A 13 7.35 -5.86 -7.38
CA GLY A 13 7.75 -6.66 -8.54
C GLY A 13 7.88 -5.81 -9.80
N LEU A 14 6.91 -4.93 -10.08
CA LEU A 14 6.99 -4.01 -11.21
C LEU A 14 8.21 -3.08 -11.11
N SER A 15 8.53 -2.60 -9.90
CA SER A 15 9.73 -1.78 -9.67
C SER A 15 11.02 -2.57 -9.84
N ALA A 16 11.05 -3.84 -9.41
CA ALA A 16 12.20 -4.71 -9.59
C ALA A 16 12.44 -5.03 -11.06
N ALA A 17 11.35 -5.34 -11.80
CA ALA A 17 11.42 -5.61 -13.24
C ALA A 17 11.97 -4.39 -14.02
N LEU A 18 11.49 -3.18 -13.72
CA LEU A 18 11.99 -1.93 -14.34
C LEU A 18 13.49 -1.72 -14.10
N GLU A 19 13.97 -1.89 -12.87
CA GLU A 19 15.40 -1.72 -12.56
C GLU A 19 16.26 -2.84 -13.16
N ALA A 20 15.80 -4.09 -13.11
CA ALA A 20 16.53 -5.23 -13.68
C ALA A 20 16.68 -5.11 -15.20
N THR A 21 15.62 -4.70 -15.90
CA THR A 21 15.66 -4.48 -17.35
C THR A 21 16.58 -3.30 -17.69
N THR A 22 16.50 -2.21 -16.92
CA THR A 22 17.39 -1.05 -17.07
C THR A 22 18.86 -1.44 -16.89
N ALA A 23 19.15 -2.43 -16.02
CA ALA A 23 20.48 -2.98 -15.82
C ALA A 23 20.90 -3.98 -16.93
N GLY A 24 20.07 -4.21 -17.95
CA GLY A 24 20.37 -5.06 -19.11
C GLY A 24 20.10 -6.55 -18.90
N HIS A 25 19.29 -6.91 -17.90
CA HIS A 25 18.88 -8.31 -17.68
C HIS A 25 17.64 -8.67 -18.51
N HIS A 26 17.46 -9.96 -18.80
CA HIS A 26 16.26 -10.47 -19.44
C HIS A 26 15.21 -10.80 -18.40
N VAL A 27 14.07 -10.10 -18.41
CA VAL A 27 13.09 -10.15 -17.31
C VAL A 27 11.75 -10.71 -17.79
N VAL A 28 11.20 -11.66 -17.02
CA VAL A 28 9.81 -12.11 -17.10
C VAL A 28 9.17 -11.91 -15.74
N ALA A 29 7.92 -11.45 -15.69
CA ALA A 29 7.18 -11.29 -14.45
C ALA A 29 5.93 -12.17 -14.44
N LEU A 30 5.63 -12.81 -13.31
CA LEU A 30 4.46 -13.63 -13.09
C LEU A 30 3.56 -13.04 -12.00
N GLU A 31 2.27 -13.00 -12.26
CA GLU A 31 1.24 -12.60 -11.30
C GLU A 31 0.16 -13.69 -11.22
N ARG A 32 -0.17 -14.13 -10.00
CA ARG A 32 -1.19 -15.17 -9.80
C ARG A 32 -2.62 -14.68 -10.08
N SER A 33 -2.88 -13.41 -9.87
CA SER A 33 -4.19 -12.80 -10.14
C SER A 33 -4.35 -12.52 -11.63
N SER A 34 -5.58 -12.37 -12.08
CA SER A 34 -5.89 -11.94 -13.45
C SER A 34 -5.45 -10.51 -13.77
N ARG A 35 -5.01 -9.75 -12.76
CA ARG A 35 -4.59 -8.34 -12.85
C ARG A 35 -3.33 -8.08 -12.05
N ILE A 36 -2.47 -7.22 -12.59
CA ILE A 36 -1.32 -6.67 -11.89
C ILE A 36 -1.73 -5.62 -10.85
N GLY A 37 -0.79 -5.23 -10.00
CA GLY A 37 -0.94 -4.16 -9.01
C GLY A 37 -0.97 -4.66 -7.57
N GLY A 38 -1.33 -5.93 -7.34
CA GLY A 38 -1.43 -6.48 -6.00
C GLY A 38 -2.40 -5.64 -5.14
N ARG A 39 -1.95 -5.16 -3.97
CA ARG A 39 -2.76 -4.28 -3.09
C ARG A 39 -3.01 -2.88 -3.66
N ALA A 40 -2.27 -2.47 -4.67
CA ALA A 40 -2.46 -1.20 -5.37
C ALA A 40 -3.42 -1.31 -6.56
N THR A 41 -3.99 -2.47 -6.81
CA THR A 41 -5.00 -2.65 -7.86
C THR A 41 -6.33 -2.00 -7.45
N SER A 42 -7.10 -1.58 -8.44
CA SER A 42 -8.49 -1.17 -8.29
C SER A 42 -9.34 -1.70 -9.44
N GLN A 43 -10.64 -1.79 -9.22
CA GLN A 43 -11.59 -2.24 -10.23
C GLN A 43 -12.36 -1.04 -10.75
N PRO A 44 -12.18 -0.63 -12.02
CA PRO A 44 -12.96 0.42 -12.61
C PRO A 44 -14.39 -0.06 -12.88
N LEU A 45 -15.37 0.75 -12.49
CA LEU A 45 -16.78 0.55 -12.80
C LEU A 45 -17.50 1.89 -12.71
N ASP A 46 -18.34 2.20 -13.70
CA ASP A 46 -19.20 3.40 -13.75
C ASP A 46 -18.48 4.73 -13.47
N GLY A 47 -17.24 4.84 -13.92
CA GLY A 47 -16.40 6.05 -13.74
C GLY A 47 -15.69 6.14 -12.40
N PHE A 48 -15.87 5.16 -11.50
CA PHE A 48 -15.13 5.02 -10.25
C PHE A 48 -14.09 3.89 -10.34
N ALA A 49 -13.19 3.81 -9.36
CA ALA A 49 -12.19 2.75 -9.27
C ALA A 49 -12.04 2.30 -7.82
N ILE A 50 -12.83 1.29 -7.44
CA ILE A 50 -12.82 0.73 -6.07
C ILE A 50 -11.57 -0.10 -5.84
N GLY A 51 -10.86 0.16 -4.74
CA GLY A 51 -9.65 -0.51 -4.32
C GLY A 51 -9.79 -1.29 -3.01
N TYR A 52 -8.72 -1.27 -2.20
CA TYR A 52 -8.62 -1.99 -0.93
C TYR A 52 -8.44 -1.05 0.28
N GLY A 53 -9.11 0.08 0.27
CA GLY A 53 -9.09 1.05 1.35
C GLY A 53 -8.22 2.29 1.08
N PRO A 54 -8.03 3.16 2.07
CA PRO A 54 -7.40 4.46 1.85
C PRO A 54 -5.92 4.35 1.50
N HIS A 55 -5.55 5.04 0.42
CA HIS A 55 -4.19 5.09 -0.09
C HIS A 55 -3.76 6.53 -0.38
N LEU A 56 -2.62 6.95 0.14
CA LEU A 56 -2.06 8.28 -0.06
C LEU A 56 -0.62 8.21 -0.56
N LEU A 57 -0.31 9.00 -1.58
CA LEU A 57 1.03 9.19 -2.10
C LEU A 57 1.81 10.17 -1.22
N LEU A 58 3.07 9.88 -0.94
CA LEU A 58 3.98 10.85 -0.38
C LEU A 58 4.60 11.69 -1.51
N LYS A 59 4.48 13.01 -1.41
CA LYS A 59 5.10 13.93 -2.38
C LYS A 59 6.62 13.70 -2.45
N ASN A 60 7.12 13.46 -3.64
CA ASN A 60 8.52 13.11 -3.92
C ASN A 60 8.99 11.79 -3.27
N GLY A 61 8.08 10.98 -2.72
CA GLY A 61 8.39 9.61 -2.33
C GLY A 61 8.70 8.72 -3.54
N PRO A 62 9.24 7.52 -3.32
CA PRO A 62 9.63 6.59 -4.39
C PRO A 62 8.53 6.34 -5.43
N LEU A 63 7.31 6.06 -5.00
CA LEU A 63 6.20 5.79 -5.92
C LEU A 63 5.81 7.03 -6.74
N HIS A 64 5.65 8.19 -6.09
CA HIS A 64 5.34 9.44 -6.78
C HIS A 64 6.44 9.83 -7.77
N SER A 65 7.71 9.64 -7.38
CA SER A 65 8.86 9.99 -8.22
C SER A 65 8.99 9.09 -9.44
N ILE A 66 8.77 7.78 -9.29
CA ILE A 66 8.79 6.85 -10.43
C ILE A 66 7.61 7.12 -11.37
N ALA A 67 6.39 7.24 -10.85
CA ALA A 67 5.19 7.48 -11.66
C ALA A 67 5.28 8.76 -12.49
N LYS A 68 5.94 9.81 -11.99
CA LYS A 68 6.19 11.06 -12.75
C LYS A 68 7.15 10.87 -13.93
N ARG A 69 8.10 9.94 -13.84
CA ARG A 69 9.13 9.73 -14.85
C ARG A 69 8.74 8.73 -15.94
N LEU A 70 7.87 7.78 -15.60
CA LEU A 70 7.50 6.67 -16.49
C LEU A 70 6.54 7.08 -17.62
N SER A 71 6.04 8.28 -17.66
CA SER A 71 5.13 8.73 -18.72
C SER A 71 5.39 10.19 -19.06
N ARG A 72 5.26 10.54 -20.35
CA ARG A 72 5.26 11.94 -20.82
C ARG A 72 4.02 12.69 -20.37
N VAL A 73 2.93 12.00 -20.07
CA VAL A 73 1.71 12.60 -19.54
C VAL A 73 1.95 13.00 -18.08
N ARG A 74 1.74 14.29 -17.79
CA ARG A 74 1.92 14.85 -16.45
C ARG A 74 1.00 14.18 -15.45
N LEU A 75 1.57 13.66 -14.37
CA LEU A 75 0.81 13.17 -13.22
C LEU A 75 0.24 14.37 -12.45
N ALA A 76 -1.07 14.56 -12.50
CA ALA A 76 -1.75 15.56 -11.68
C ALA A 76 -2.11 14.97 -10.32
N VAL A 77 -1.88 15.74 -9.26
CA VAL A 77 -2.12 15.33 -7.88
C VAL A 77 -2.76 16.43 -7.08
N SER A 78 -3.63 16.07 -6.14
CA SER A 78 -4.23 16.98 -5.16
C SER A 78 -3.83 16.62 -3.75
N PRO A 79 -3.55 17.61 -2.87
CA PRO A 79 -3.13 17.35 -1.51
C PRO A 79 -4.31 17.04 -0.59
N LEU A 80 -4.11 16.08 0.30
CA LEU A 80 -4.90 15.96 1.51
C LEU A 80 -4.66 17.20 2.39
N ARG A 81 -5.72 17.95 2.68
CA ARG A 81 -5.59 19.23 3.38
C ARG A 81 -5.82 19.07 4.87
N PRO A 82 -4.86 19.43 5.76
CA PRO A 82 -4.98 19.32 7.20
C PRO A 82 -6.18 20.09 7.78
N HIS A 83 -6.57 21.22 7.16
CA HIS A 83 -7.73 22.01 7.58
C HIS A 83 -9.09 21.45 7.08
N ARG A 84 -9.07 20.32 6.34
CA ARG A 84 -10.24 19.51 5.97
C ARG A 84 -10.12 18.08 6.51
N THR A 85 -9.17 17.85 7.41
CA THR A 85 -8.93 16.56 8.06
C THR A 85 -9.29 16.68 9.53
N GLU A 86 -10.35 16.02 9.93
CA GLU A 86 -10.90 16.07 11.28
C GLU A 86 -10.38 14.90 12.13
N ILE A 87 -9.97 15.21 13.36
CA ILE A 87 -9.75 14.21 14.41
C ILE A 87 -10.96 14.30 15.33
N LEU A 88 -11.70 13.21 15.41
CA LEU A 88 -12.98 13.17 16.12
C LEU A 88 -12.81 13.58 17.58
N GLY A 89 -13.67 14.50 18.04
CA GLY A 89 -13.60 15.10 19.38
C GLY A 89 -12.52 16.18 19.57
N HIS A 90 -11.60 16.37 18.59
CA HIS A 90 -10.47 17.29 18.69
C HIS A 90 -10.39 18.32 17.55
N GLY A 91 -11.29 18.24 16.58
CA GLY A 91 -11.38 19.16 15.44
C GLY A 91 -10.37 18.90 14.33
N MET A 92 -10.12 19.92 13.51
CA MET A 92 -9.24 19.81 12.35
C MET A 92 -7.77 19.77 12.75
N ILE A 93 -6.96 18.98 12.04
CA ILE A 93 -5.49 18.91 12.27
C ILE A 93 -4.85 20.28 12.21
N ARG A 94 -5.28 21.14 11.28
CA ARG A 94 -4.88 22.55 11.23
C ARG A 94 -6.14 23.42 11.23
N PRO A 95 -6.61 23.90 12.38
CA PRO A 95 -7.78 24.76 12.42
C PRO A 95 -7.55 26.04 11.65
N THR A 96 -8.57 26.50 10.91
CA THR A 96 -8.58 27.80 10.23
C THR A 96 -9.23 28.84 11.16
N GLY A 97 -8.71 30.08 11.15
CA GLY A 97 -9.28 31.18 11.94
C GLY A 97 -8.93 31.18 13.43
N ASN A 98 -8.41 30.09 13.99
CA ASN A 98 -7.91 30.02 15.37
C ASN A 98 -6.39 29.88 15.39
N LEU A 99 -5.70 31.03 15.46
CA LEU A 99 -4.22 31.05 15.39
C LEU A 99 -3.57 30.39 16.60
N HIS A 100 -4.17 30.45 17.77
CA HIS A 100 -3.65 29.82 18.99
C HIS A 100 -3.69 28.29 18.85
N GLN A 101 -4.84 27.74 18.52
CA GLN A 101 -4.98 26.27 18.32
C GLN A 101 -4.12 25.76 17.17
N ALA A 102 -4.05 26.50 16.06
CA ALA A 102 -3.17 26.15 14.94
C ALA A 102 -1.70 26.10 15.35
N SER A 103 -1.27 27.00 16.23
CA SER A 103 0.10 27.03 16.78
C SER A 103 0.37 25.83 17.68
N LEU A 104 -0.56 25.47 18.56
CA LEU A 104 -0.45 24.29 19.44
C LEU A 104 -0.36 23.01 18.62
N ASN A 105 -1.28 22.80 17.67
CA ASN A 105 -1.26 21.62 16.79
C ASN A 105 0.04 21.52 15.99
N LYS A 106 0.52 22.64 15.43
CA LYS A 106 1.79 22.69 14.71
C LYS A 106 2.98 22.33 15.60
N ARG A 107 2.99 22.80 16.84
CA ARG A 107 4.04 22.51 17.82
C ARG A 107 4.04 21.03 18.20
N ALA A 108 2.88 20.45 18.50
CA ALA A 108 2.71 19.05 18.82
C ALA A 108 3.17 18.14 17.66
N LEU A 109 2.72 18.44 16.43
CA LEU A 109 3.14 17.70 15.23
C LEU A 109 4.65 17.81 14.95
N LYS A 110 5.26 18.97 15.23
CA LYS A 110 6.72 19.16 15.07
C LYS A 110 7.51 18.39 16.13
N ALA A 111 7.03 18.37 17.36
CA ALA A 111 7.65 17.67 18.47
C ALA A 111 7.41 16.14 18.43
N ASN A 112 6.50 15.66 17.56
CA ASN A 112 6.00 14.28 17.56
C ASN A 112 5.47 13.87 18.95
N ASP A 113 4.69 14.78 19.58
CA ASP A 113 4.08 14.55 20.89
C ASP A 113 2.99 13.48 20.78
N THR A 114 3.38 12.23 21.04
CA THR A 114 2.51 11.05 20.85
C THR A 114 1.30 11.02 21.77
N ASP A 115 1.29 11.83 22.85
CA ASP A 115 0.17 11.92 23.77
C ASP A 115 -0.88 12.94 23.27
N HIS A 116 -0.50 13.79 22.34
CA HIS A 116 -1.41 14.78 21.77
C HIS A 116 -2.37 14.15 20.75
N PRO A 117 -3.71 14.26 20.87
CA PRO A 117 -4.67 13.60 19.99
C PRO A 117 -4.50 13.90 18.49
N ILE A 118 -4.11 15.13 18.15
CA ILE A 118 -3.81 15.52 16.76
C ILE A 118 -2.65 14.72 16.18
N VAL A 119 -1.64 14.38 16.99
CA VAL A 119 -0.50 13.57 16.58
C VAL A 119 -0.92 12.11 16.45
N GLN A 120 -1.70 11.60 17.37
CA GLN A 120 -2.26 10.23 17.31
C GLN A 120 -3.11 10.04 16.04
N GLY A 121 -4.01 10.99 15.76
CA GLY A 121 -4.84 10.94 14.55
C GLY A 121 -4.06 11.11 13.26
N ALA A 122 -3.06 12.01 13.24
CA ALA A 122 -2.16 12.16 12.10
C ALA A 122 -1.33 10.88 11.87
N ASN A 123 -0.91 10.23 12.94
CA ASN A 123 -0.17 8.97 12.89
C ASN A 123 -1.02 7.84 12.32
N LEU A 124 -2.26 7.72 12.79
CA LEU A 124 -3.21 6.73 12.29
C LEU A 124 -3.47 6.90 10.79
N LEU A 125 -3.67 8.14 10.32
CA LEU A 125 -3.93 8.44 8.92
C LEU A 125 -2.69 8.29 8.02
N ALA A 126 -1.51 8.68 8.52
CA ALA A 126 -0.30 8.74 7.71
C ALA A 126 0.54 7.45 7.72
N ASN A 127 0.56 6.73 8.82
CA ASN A 127 1.52 5.65 9.08
C ASN A 127 0.91 4.29 9.39
N TRP A 128 -0.40 4.21 9.70
CA TRP A 128 -1.05 2.93 10.02
C TRP A 128 -0.33 2.13 11.11
N GLY A 129 0.06 2.82 12.19
CA GLY A 129 0.78 2.21 13.30
C GLY A 129 2.29 2.03 13.10
N ALA A 130 2.84 2.42 11.96
CA ALA A 130 4.29 2.53 11.78
C ALA A 130 4.77 3.93 12.23
N ASN A 131 5.80 3.99 13.06
CA ASN A 131 6.35 5.26 13.53
C ASN A 131 7.19 5.93 12.42
N ASN A 132 6.51 6.64 11.51
CA ASN A 132 7.15 7.33 10.38
C ASN A 132 6.91 8.84 10.46
N THR A 133 7.79 9.53 11.16
CA THR A 133 7.78 10.98 11.34
C THR A 133 7.72 11.75 10.01
N ALA A 134 8.33 11.23 8.94
CA ALA A 134 8.35 11.88 7.63
C ALA A 134 6.94 11.98 7.02
N ARG A 135 6.11 10.93 7.13
CA ARG A 135 4.73 10.96 6.62
C ARG A 135 3.82 11.86 7.45
N MET A 136 4.01 11.91 8.77
CA MET A 136 3.29 12.86 9.64
C MET A 136 3.62 14.31 9.30
N GLN A 137 4.89 14.62 9.09
CA GLN A 137 5.33 15.94 8.64
C GLN A 137 4.77 16.27 7.25
N ALA A 138 4.71 15.29 6.35
CA ALA A 138 4.13 15.44 5.02
C ALA A 138 2.63 15.78 5.09
N LEU A 139 1.86 15.14 6.00
CA LEU A 139 0.46 15.48 6.23
C LEU A 139 0.33 16.95 6.66
N ASN A 140 1.07 17.38 7.68
CA ASN A 140 1.05 18.76 8.15
C ASN A 140 1.41 19.79 7.07
N LYS A 141 2.28 19.44 6.13
CA LYS A 141 2.70 20.29 5.00
C LYS A 141 1.82 20.13 3.75
N SER A 142 0.70 19.42 3.81
CA SER A 142 -0.16 19.09 2.66
C SER A 142 0.62 18.36 1.54
N GLN A 143 1.48 17.43 1.91
CA GLN A 143 2.32 16.65 1.00
C GLN A 143 1.90 15.17 0.90
N LEU A 144 0.83 14.75 1.56
CA LEU A 144 0.13 13.52 1.25
C LEU A 144 -0.87 13.81 0.13
N LEU A 145 -0.84 13.02 -0.94
CA LEU A 145 -1.46 13.36 -2.21
C LEU A 145 -2.37 12.25 -2.69
N VAL A 146 -3.39 12.62 -3.46
CA VAL A 146 -4.23 11.73 -4.25
C VAL A 146 -3.97 12.03 -5.73
N SER A 147 -3.70 11.00 -6.53
CA SER A 147 -3.50 11.11 -7.98
C SER A 147 -4.84 11.25 -8.70
N ASN A 148 -4.88 12.03 -9.78
CA ASN A 148 -6.03 12.12 -10.69
C ASN A 148 -6.29 10.82 -11.48
N GLU A 149 -5.34 9.90 -11.51
CA GLU A 149 -5.44 8.61 -12.21
C GLU A 149 -5.76 7.47 -11.23
N GLY A 150 -5.85 7.77 -9.93
CA GLY A 150 -5.97 6.75 -8.88
C GLY A 150 -4.78 5.79 -8.85
N TRP A 151 -4.93 4.73 -8.11
CA TRP A 151 -3.86 3.72 -7.97
C TRP A 151 -3.75 2.82 -9.21
N ALA A 152 -4.88 2.51 -9.88
CA ALA A 152 -4.88 1.76 -11.13
C ALA A 152 -4.07 2.48 -12.23
N GLY A 153 -4.20 3.81 -12.34
CA GLY A 153 -3.43 4.60 -13.29
C GLY A 153 -1.94 4.59 -12.99
N LEU A 154 -1.54 4.63 -11.71
CA LEU A 154 -0.13 4.50 -11.32
C LEU A 154 0.46 3.14 -11.71
N ILE A 155 -0.29 2.06 -11.51
CA ILE A 155 0.09 0.73 -11.96
C ILE A 155 0.15 0.67 -13.50
N GLY A 156 -0.83 1.26 -14.18
CA GLY A 156 -0.86 1.35 -15.64
C GLY A 156 0.38 2.02 -16.23
N ARG A 157 0.88 3.10 -15.60
CA ARG A 157 2.14 3.75 -16.01
C ARG A 157 3.35 2.81 -15.89
N MET A 158 3.42 2.02 -14.82
CA MET A 158 4.50 1.06 -14.63
C MET A 158 4.42 -0.09 -15.63
N ALA A 159 3.21 -0.60 -15.89
CA ALA A 159 2.98 -1.65 -16.88
C ALA A 159 3.34 -1.20 -18.30
N ALA A 160 2.89 -0.01 -18.72
CA ALA A 160 3.21 0.54 -20.01
C ALA A 160 4.72 0.73 -20.22
N ALA A 161 5.43 1.22 -19.18
CA ALA A 161 6.89 1.35 -19.26
C ALA A 161 7.62 0.01 -19.35
N LEU A 162 7.09 -1.05 -18.74
CA LEU A 162 7.64 -2.40 -18.86
C LEU A 162 7.38 -3.00 -20.24
N ASP A 163 6.18 -2.77 -20.80
CA ASP A 163 5.82 -3.19 -22.15
C ASP A 163 6.71 -2.51 -23.22
N GLU A 164 6.94 -1.19 -23.09
CA GLU A 164 7.84 -0.43 -23.98
C GLU A 164 9.27 -1.00 -24.03
N VAL A 165 9.75 -1.62 -22.95
CA VAL A 165 11.07 -2.26 -22.90
C VAL A 165 11.04 -3.77 -23.08
N GLY A 166 9.90 -4.33 -23.50
CA GLY A 166 9.72 -5.72 -23.86
C GLY A 166 9.67 -6.70 -22.68
N VAL A 167 9.32 -6.23 -21.48
CA VAL A 167 9.11 -7.12 -20.33
C VAL A 167 7.74 -7.78 -20.43
N PHE A 168 7.72 -9.11 -20.52
CA PHE A 168 6.49 -9.88 -20.53
C PHE A 168 5.98 -10.10 -19.10
N ILE A 169 4.70 -9.73 -18.86
CA ILE A 169 4.01 -9.96 -17.60
C ILE A 169 2.88 -10.96 -17.82
N GLU A 170 3.00 -12.16 -17.28
CA GLU A 170 2.00 -13.21 -17.40
C GLU A 170 1.11 -13.23 -16.13
N CYS A 171 -0.17 -12.92 -16.30
CA CYS A 171 -1.17 -12.95 -15.25
C CYS A 171 -1.93 -14.29 -15.21
N GLY A 172 -2.57 -14.60 -14.05
CA GLY A 172 -3.32 -15.83 -13.84
C GLY A 172 -2.44 -17.06 -13.57
N LEU A 173 -1.15 -16.87 -13.31
CA LEU A 173 -0.20 -17.94 -13.04
C LEU A 173 0.38 -17.85 -11.62
N GLU A 174 0.08 -18.86 -10.80
CA GLU A 174 0.66 -18.99 -9.47
C GLU A 174 1.97 -19.78 -9.53
N VAL A 175 3.01 -19.26 -8.87
CA VAL A 175 4.21 -20.03 -8.53
C VAL A 175 3.88 -20.91 -7.32
N THR A 176 3.95 -22.21 -7.50
CA THR A 176 3.62 -23.23 -6.50
C THR A 176 4.83 -23.68 -5.69
N GLN A 177 5.99 -23.77 -6.35
CA GLN A 177 7.25 -24.20 -5.75
C GLN A 177 8.41 -23.49 -6.44
N ILE A 178 9.49 -23.27 -5.70
CA ILE A 178 10.77 -22.79 -6.22
C ILE A 178 11.87 -23.75 -5.77
N GLU A 179 12.79 -24.03 -6.68
CA GLU A 179 14.01 -24.81 -6.48
C GLU A 179 15.18 -23.98 -6.99
N GLN A 180 16.41 -24.46 -6.81
CA GLN A 180 17.57 -23.73 -7.31
C GLN A 180 17.52 -23.66 -8.85
N GLY A 181 17.33 -22.45 -9.39
CA GLY A 181 17.30 -22.20 -10.81
C GLY A 181 16.00 -22.62 -11.53
N THR A 182 15.00 -23.16 -10.84
CA THR A 182 13.74 -23.63 -11.42
C THR A 182 12.53 -23.19 -10.62
N VAL A 183 11.48 -22.79 -11.33
CA VAL A 183 10.19 -22.37 -10.75
C VAL A 183 9.06 -23.19 -11.34
N HIS A 184 8.21 -23.77 -10.47
CA HIS A 184 7.05 -24.58 -10.84
C HIS A 184 5.78 -23.73 -10.78
N LEU A 185 4.92 -23.89 -11.79
CA LEU A 185 3.69 -23.12 -11.94
C LEU A 185 2.44 -23.99 -11.71
N SER A 186 1.33 -23.33 -11.36
CA SER A 186 0.03 -23.99 -11.09
C SER A 186 -0.56 -24.75 -12.29
N ASN A 187 -0.12 -24.43 -13.50
CA ASN A 187 -0.55 -25.12 -14.74
C ASN A 187 0.38 -26.29 -15.15
N GLY A 188 1.32 -26.69 -14.29
CA GLY A 188 2.27 -27.77 -14.54
C GLY A 188 3.53 -27.38 -15.34
N ARG A 189 3.60 -26.13 -15.86
CA ARG A 189 4.83 -25.62 -16.52
C ARG A 189 5.94 -25.40 -15.50
N THR A 190 7.18 -25.49 -15.98
CA THR A 190 8.38 -25.07 -15.26
C THR A 190 9.10 -23.97 -16.02
N ILE A 191 9.78 -23.07 -15.31
CA ILE A 191 10.60 -22.00 -15.87
C ILE A 191 11.99 -22.10 -15.27
N GLU A 192 13.01 -22.20 -16.12
CA GLU A 192 14.40 -22.07 -15.72
C GLU A 192 14.82 -20.61 -15.72
N THR A 193 15.50 -20.19 -14.66
CA THR A 193 15.95 -18.82 -14.45
C THR A 193 17.26 -18.79 -13.69
N ASP A 194 18.05 -17.73 -13.89
CA ASP A 194 19.33 -17.59 -13.19
C ASP A 194 19.11 -16.88 -11.82
N VAL A 195 18.12 -16.00 -11.74
CA VAL A 195 17.76 -15.27 -10.50
C VAL A 195 16.24 -15.17 -10.36
N ILE A 196 15.74 -15.40 -9.16
CA ILE A 196 14.34 -15.21 -8.79
C ILE A 196 14.23 -13.95 -7.92
N VAL A 197 13.46 -12.96 -8.36
CA VAL A 197 13.03 -11.85 -7.49
C VAL A 197 11.68 -12.19 -6.88
N LEU A 198 11.68 -12.50 -5.58
CA LEU A 198 10.46 -12.88 -4.85
C LEU A 198 9.77 -11.62 -4.30
N ALA A 199 8.80 -11.11 -5.07
CA ALA A 199 8.10 -9.84 -4.83
C ALA A 199 6.64 -10.00 -4.41
N CYS A 200 6.26 -11.19 -3.96
CA CYS A 200 4.93 -11.50 -3.44
C CYS A 200 4.76 -11.11 -1.96
N GLY A 201 3.56 -11.27 -1.41
CA GLY A 201 3.31 -11.01 0.01
C GLY A 201 4.09 -11.96 0.94
N ALA A 202 4.46 -11.49 2.14
CA ALA A 202 5.31 -12.22 3.08
C ALA A 202 4.83 -13.67 3.38
N LYS A 203 3.50 -13.89 3.49
CA LYS A 203 2.93 -15.23 3.68
C LYS A 203 3.27 -16.19 2.53
N THR A 204 3.13 -15.71 1.29
CA THR A 204 3.44 -16.51 0.10
C THR A 204 4.96 -16.72 -0.02
N ALA A 205 5.74 -15.67 0.21
CA ALA A 205 7.21 -15.76 0.21
C ALA A 205 7.70 -16.79 1.22
N ARG A 206 7.19 -16.77 2.47
CA ARG A 206 7.52 -17.77 3.50
C ARG A 206 7.20 -19.19 3.02
N ARG A 207 6.02 -19.44 2.45
CA ARG A 207 5.65 -20.76 1.93
C ARG A 207 6.61 -21.25 0.85
N LEU A 208 6.97 -20.41 -0.11
CA LEU A 208 7.86 -20.79 -1.20
C LEU A 208 9.29 -21.05 -0.73
N LEU A 209 9.81 -20.20 0.17
CA LEU A 209 11.16 -20.31 0.71
C LEU A 209 11.34 -21.48 1.67
N SER A 210 10.28 -21.88 2.40
CA SER A 210 10.33 -23.06 3.26
C SER A 210 10.61 -24.36 2.48
N GLY A 211 10.30 -24.39 1.19
CA GLY A 211 10.66 -25.51 0.30
C GLY A 211 12.15 -25.56 -0.08
N ILE A 212 12.87 -24.44 0.06
CA ILE A 212 14.30 -24.33 -0.25
C ILE A 212 15.14 -24.45 1.03
N ASP A 213 14.81 -23.63 2.05
CA ASP A 213 15.51 -23.57 3.32
C ASP A 213 14.50 -23.21 4.44
N SER A 214 13.96 -24.26 5.08
CA SER A 214 12.96 -24.10 6.13
C SER A 214 13.52 -23.40 7.38
N THR A 215 14.79 -23.66 7.72
CA THR A 215 15.45 -23.10 8.90
C THR A 215 15.68 -21.60 8.76
N ALA A 216 16.30 -21.17 7.67
CA ALA A 216 16.52 -19.75 7.40
C ALA A 216 15.17 -19.03 7.24
N THR A 217 14.17 -19.66 6.61
CA THR A 217 12.84 -19.09 6.46
C THR A 217 12.19 -18.82 7.82
N GLU A 218 12.20 -19.78 8.72
CA GLU A 218 11.63 -19.59 10.06
C GLU A 218 12.37 -18.50 10.84
N GLN A 219 13.70 -18.50 10.81
CA GLN A 219 14.53 -17.50 11.47
C GLN A 219 14.18 -16.06 11.04
N HIS A 220 13.92 -15.85 9.75
CA HIS A 220 13.61 -14.52 9.21
C HIS A 220 12.14 -14.14 9.35
N PHE A 221 11.22 -15.04 9.01
CA PHE A 221 9.80 -14.69 8.88
C PHE A 221 9.03 -14.73 10.20
N SER A 222 9.46 -15.49 11.22
CA SER A 222 8.83 -15.49 12.55
C SER A 222 8.85 -14.13 13.24
N ARG A 223 9.79 -13.27 12.87
CA ARG A 223 9.97 -11.92 13.42
C ARG A 223 9.07 -10.86 12.79
N LEU A 224 8.45 -11.16 11.64
CA LEU A 224 7.54 -10.22 10.99
C LEU A 224 6.21 -10.15 11.74
N LYS A 225 5.77 -8.93 12.05
CA LYS A 225 4.49 -8.66 12.67
C LYS A 225 3.53 -8.09 11.62
N ARG A 226 2.37 -8.73 11.46
CA ARG A 226 1.38 -8.33 10.47
C ARG A 226 0.33 -7.43 11.10
N ILE A 227 0.04 -6.29 10.45
CA ILE A 227 -1.12 -5.47 10.72
C ILE A 227 -2.22 -5.83 9.71
N THR A 228 -3.40 -6.18 10.23
CA THR A 228 -4.59 -6.44 9.44
C THR A 228 -5.62 -5.33 9.64
N ALA A 229 -6.54 -5.20 8.69
CA ALA A 229 -7.63 -4.25 8.77
C ALA A 229 -8.88 -4.76 8.06
N SER A 230 -10.03 -4.17 8.38
CA SER A 230 -11.22 -4.21 7.54
C SER A 230 -11.31 -2.92 6.73
N THR A 231 -11.77 -2.99 5.49
CA THR A 231 -11.95 -1.82 4.64
C THR A 231 -13.31 -1.83 3.95
N ILE A 232 -13.85 -0.64 3.74
CA ILE A 232 -15.04 -0.40 2.94
C ILE A 232 -14.70 0.76 2.00
N GLU A 233 -14.83 0.53 0.70
CA GLU A 233 -14.83 1.59 -0.28
C GLU A 233 -16.19 1.70 -0.93
N VAL A 234 -16.74 2.92 -1.00
CA VAL A 234 -18.06 3.17 -1.60
C VAL A 234 -18.00 4.40 -2.50
N ALA A 235 -18.46 4.22 -3.71
CA ALA A 235 -18.75 5.29 -4.66
C ALA A 235 -20.21 5.71 -4.48
N LEU A 236 -20.47 7.00 -4.34
CA LEU A 236 -21.75 7.58 -4.00
C LEU A 236 -22.13 8.67 -5.01
N ASP A 237 -23.39 8.75 -5.40
CA ASP A 237 -23.93 9.83 -6.25
C ASP A 237 -24.26 11.12 -5.47
N ALA A 238 -24.07 11.11 -4.15
CA ALA A 238 -24.23 12.25 -3.25
C ALA A 238 -22.96 12.50 -2.40
N LYS A 239 -22.99 13.56 -1.58
CA LYS A 239 -21.89 13.95 -0.69
C LYS A 239 -22.27 13.89 0.79
N PRO A 240 -22.60 12.73 1.34
CA PRO A 240 -23.03 12.61 2.73
C PRO A 240 -21.91 12.91 3.75
N PHE A 241 -20.64 12.95 3.28
CA PHE A 241 -19.48 13.26 4.10
C PHE A 241 -19.17 14.78 4.17
N GLY A 242 -19.85 15.59 3.34
CA GLY A 242 -19.63 17.03 3.23
C GLY A 242 -18.29 17.39 2.60
N ASP A 243 -17.67 18.48 3.06
CA ASP A 243 -16.41 19.00 2.48
C ASP A 243 -15.14 18.45 3.15
N ARG A 244 -15.29 17.45 4.00
CA ARG A 244 -14.13 16.80 4.65
C ARG A 244 -13.31 16.02 3.62
N HIS A 245 -11.99 16.11 3.76
CA HIS A 245 -11.07 15.22 3.04
C HIS A 245 -10.89 13.89 3.78
N ALA A 246 -10.83 13.97 5.13
CA ALA A 246 -10.73 12.79 5.96
C ALA A 246 -11.29 13.05 7.36
N LEU A 247 -11.68 11.97 8.03
CA LEU A 247 -12.04 11.92 9.44
C LEU A 247 -11.36 10.74 10.10
N VAL A 248 -10.82 10.96 11.30
CA VAL A 248 -10.11 9.93 12.07
C VAL A 248 -10.71 9.82 13.45
N ASP A 249 -11.02 8.60 13.86
CA ASP A 249 -11.36 8.24 15.24
C ASP A 249 -10.16 7.48 15.84
N VAL A 250 -9.47 8.15 16.76
CA VAL A 250 -8.28 7.60 17.41
C VAL A 250 -8.65 6.46 18.37
N GLU A 251 -9.77 6.61 19.09
CA GLU A 251 -10.19 5.62 20.08
C GLU A 251 -10.60 4.30 19.42
N ARG A 252 -11.35 4.37 18.32
CA ARG A 252 -11.79 3.20 17.56
C ARG A 252 -10.74 2.70 16.55
N GLN A 253 -9.68 3.46 16.32
CA GLN A 253 -8.65 3.23 15.29
C GLN A 253 -9.26 3.09 13.89
N MET A 254 -10.16 4.01 13.56
CA MET A 254 -10.87 4.07 12.28
C MET A 254 -10.61 5.37 11.55
N SER A 255 -10.66 5.33 10.23
CA SER A 255 -10.64 6.55 9.42
C SER A 255 -11.47 6.41 8.16
N ILE A 256 -11.95 7.56 7.66
CA ILE A 256 -12.64 7.71 6.38
C ILE A 256 -11.88 8.75 5.56
N LEU A 257 -11.66 8.48 4.28
CA LEU A 257 -11.06 9.38 3.30
C LEU A 257 -12.04 9.57 2.14
N ASP A 258 -12.27 10.80 1.68
CA ASP A 258 -13.04 11.07 0.46
C ASP A 258 -12.09 11.38 -0.71
N TYR A 259 -11.91 10.43 -1.60
CA TYR A 259 -11.04 10.56 -2.77
C TYR A 259 -11.50 11.68 -3.72
N ILE A 260 -12.81 11.76 -4.02
CA ILE A 260 -13.36 12.79 -4.91
C ILE A 260 -13.33 14.15 -4.23
N GLY A 261 -13.58 14.22 -2.91
CA GLY A 261 -13.42 15.44 -2.13
C GLY A 261 -11.99 16.02 -2.20
N ILE A 262 -10.97 15.15 -2.30
CA ILE A 262 -9.56 15.55 -2.46
C ILE A 262 -9.21 15.82 -3.93
N GLN A 263 -9.61 14.92 -4.83
CA GLN A 263 -9.29 14.95 -6.26
C GLN A 263 -10.55 14.73 -7.10
N PRO A 264 -11.25 15.81 -7.49
CA PRO A 264 -12.54 15.69 -8.19
C PRO A 264 -12.51 14.97 -9.53
N LYS A 265 -11.31 14.77 -10.11
CA LYS A 265 -11.16 14.04 -11.39
C LYS A 265 -11.20 12.51 -11.25
N LEU A 266 -11.33 11.99 -10.03
CA LEU A 266 -11.36 10.54 -9.79
C LEU A 266 -12.73 9.90 -10.01
N GLY A 267 -13.76 10.66 -10.25
CA GLY A 267 -15.08 10.13 -10.51
C GLY A 267 -16.08 11.22 -10.89
N PRO A 268 -17.32 10.84 -11.17
CA PRO A 268 -18.42 11.76 -11.38
C PRO A 268 -18.75 12.57 -10.11
N ASN A 269 -19.72 13.49 -10.21
CA ASN A 269 -20.18 14.22 -9.04
C ASN A 269 -20.69 13.28 -7.94
N GLY A 270 -20.24 13.51 -6.69
CA GLY A 270 -20.56 12.68 -5.55
C GLY A 270 -19.39 12.55 -4.59
N SER A 271 -19.28 11.41 -3.92
CA SER A 271 -18.16 11.05 -3.05
C SER A 271 -17.61 9.67 -3.40
N HIS A 272 -16.33 9.45 -3.14
CA HIS A 272 -15.73 8.13 -3.11
C HIS A 272 -15.06 7.95 -1.75
N LEU A 273 -15.79 7.33 -0.83
CA LEU A 273 -15.34 7.13 0.55
C LEU A 273 -14.54 5.83 0.67
N ALA A 274 -13.34 5.94 1.17
CA ALA A 274 -12.51 4.82 1.56
C ALA A 274 -12.37 4.80 3.08
N ALA A 275 -13.02 3.85 3.72
CA ALA A 275 -13.02 3.67 5.17
C ALA A 275 -12.17 2.47 5.58
N ILE A 276 -11.60 2.54 6.79
CA ILE A 276 -10.75 1.48 7.32
C ILE A 276 -10.82 1.43 8.84
N ALA A 277 -10.83 0.20 9.37
CA ALA A 277 -10.64 -0.10 10.78
C ALA A 277 -9.42 -1.00 10.97
N ILE A 278 -8.47 -0.58 11.81
CA ILE A 278 -7.25 -1.33 12.07
C ILE A 278 -7.51 -2.43 13.10
N GLY A 279 -7.08 -3.65 12.79
CA GLY A 279 -7.29 -4.85 13.61
C GLY A 279 -6.21 -5.13 14.66
N GLY A 280 -5.22 -4.25 14.79
CA GLY A 280 -4.06 -4.52 15.64
C GLY A 280 -3.03 -5.48 15.00
N LEU A 281 -2.01 -5.85 15.76
CA LEU A 281 -1.00 -6.80 15.33
C LEU A 281 -1.58 -8.22 15.42
N ALA A 282 -1.37 -9.05 14.41
CA ALA A 282 -1.96 -10.39 14.29
C ALA A 282 -1.58 -11.38 15.42
N HIS A 283 -0.62 -11.01 16.28
CA HIS A 283 -0.12 -11.86 17.36
C HIS A 283 -0.27 -11.26 18.77
N ASP A 284 -0.81 -10.04 18.88
CA ASP A 284 -1.06 -9.41 20.19
C ASP A 284 -2.55 -9.54 20.52
N ALA A 285 -2.95 -10.69 21.06
CA ALA A 285 -4.32 -10.97 21.50
C ALA A 285 -4.89 -9.94 22.52
N GLY A 286 -4.03 -9.11 23.11
CA GLY A 286 -4.41 -8.05 24.04
C GLY A 286 -4.60 -6.66 23.39
N THR A 287 -4.28 -6.47 22.11
CA THR A 287 -4.37 -5.17 21.41
C THR A 287 -5.50 -5.09 20.39
N THR A 288 -6.14 -6.20 20.06
CA THR A 288 -7.31 -6.19 19.17
C THR A 288 -8.54 -5.75 19.93
N ARG A 289 -9.18 -4.69 19.47
CA ARG A 289 -10.47 -4.20 20.01
C ARG A 289 -11.68 -4.98 19.49
N PHE A 290 -11.46 -5.98 18.67
CA PHE A 290 -12.47 -6.76 17.98
C PHE A 290 -12.16 -8.24 18.09
N ASP A 291 -13.18 -9.04 18.40
CA ASP A 291 -13.07 -10.50 18.53
C ASP A 291 -12.91 -11.20 17.17
N SER A 292 -13.39 -10.57 16.11
CA SER A 292 -13.27 -11.10 14.74
C SER A 292 -13.13 -10.00 13.68
N ALA A 293 -12.76 -10.41 12.47
CA ALA A 293 -12.69 -9.53 11.31
C ALA A 293 -14.09 -9.06 10.88
N GLU A 294 -15.10 -9.90 11.03
CA GLU A 294 -16.51 -9.60 10.72
C GLU A 294 -17.06 -8.57 11.70
N GLN A 295 -16.78 -8.71 13.00
CA GLN A 295 -17.15 -7.71 14.01
C GLN A 295 -16.50 -6.36 13.70
N ARG A 296 -15.23 -6.36 13.31
CA ARG A 296 -14.51 -5.14 12.91
C ARG A 296 -15.12 -4.49 11.66
N LEU A 297 -15.53 -5.29 10.66
CA LEU A 297 -16.19 -4.80 9.47
C LEU A 297 -17.56 -4.18 9.82
N GLY A 298 -18.36 -4.84 10.66
CA GLY A 298 -19.64 -4.32 11.14
C GLY A 298 -19.49 -3.00 11.92
N ALA A 299 -18.44 -2.88 12.76
CA ALA A 299 -18.15 -1.64 13.46
C ALA A 299 -17.72 -0.51 12.49
N LEU A 300 -17.04 -0.84 11.39
CA LEU A 300 -16.69 0.13 10.35
C LEU A 300 -17.93 0.58 9.55
N GLU A 301 -18.87 -0.30 9.29
CA GLU A 301 -20.18 0.06 8.70
C GLU A 301 -20.96 1.01 9.60
N ALA A 302 -21.04 0.70 10.90
CA ALA A 302 -21.68 1.59 11.88
C ALA A 302 -21.00 2.95 11.95
N PHE A 303 -19.67 3.00 11.82
CA PHE A 303 -18.93 4.26 11.78
C PHE A 303 -19.28 5.10 10.54
N LEU A 304 -19.46 4.47 9.38
CA LEU A 304 -19.97 5.16 8.17
C LEU A 304 -21.42 5.64 8.37
N ASP A 305 -22.28 4.85 8.99
CA ASP A 305 -23.66 5.24 9.27
C ASP A 305 -23.73 6.48 10.17
N GLU A 306 -22.81 6.60 11.14
CA GLU A 306 -22.72 7.76 12.02
C GLU A 306 -22.13 9.01 11.34
N ARG A 307 -21.21 8.86 10.39
CA ARG A 307 -20.35 9.95 9.88
C ARG A 307 -20.65 10.40 8.47
N ALA A 308 -21.37 9.58 7.70
CA ALA A 308 -21.81 9.84 6.33
C ALA A 308 -23.32 9.53 6.22
N LEU A 309 -24.15 10.30 6.93
CA LEU A 309 -25.58 10.02 7.09
C LEU A 309 -26.26 9.80 5.75
N GLY A 310 -27.00 8.67 5.65
CA GLY A 310 -27.74 8.29 4.46
C GLY A 310 -26.89 7.71 3.31
N TRP A 311 -25.60 7.48 3.50
CA TRP A 311 -24.71 6.97 2.46
C TRP A 311 -25.24 5.71 1.75
N ARG A 312 -25.95 4.82 2.46
CA ARG A 312 -26.48 3.57 1.90
C ARG A 312 -27.52 3.79 0.79
N ASN A 313 -28.20 4.93 0.80
CA ASN A 313 -29.21 5.29 -0.22
C ASN A 313 -28.56 5.83 -1.52
N HIS A 314 -27.27 6.07 -1.52
CA HIS A 314 -26.52 6.71 -2.58
C HIS A 314 -25.43 5.83 -3.18
N ILE A 315 -25.41 4.53 -2.85
CA ILE A 315 -24.37 3.60 -3.31
C ILE A 315 -24.54 3.37 -4.81
N VAL A 316 -23.52 3.73 -5.58
CA VAL A 316 -23.34 3.35 -6.99
C VAL A 316 -22.52 2.08 -7.09
N GLN A 317 -21.47 1.99 -6.28
CA GLN A 317 -20.58 0.83 -6.21
C GLN A 317 -20.01 0.69 -4.80
N ASP A 318 -19.77 -0.53 -4.36
CA ASP A 318 -19.08 -0.79 -3.11
C ASP A 318 -18.10 -1.98 -3.20
N GLY A 319 -17.11 -1.96 -2.31
CA GLY A 319 -16.16 -3.03 -2.06
C GLY A 319 -15.91 -3.16 -0.57
N ARG A 320 -16.03 -4.37 -0.03
CA ARG A 320 -15.88 -4.67 1.40
C ARG A 320 -14.87 -5.77 1.61
N GLN A 321 -13.93 -5.55 2.52
CA GLN A 321 -12.91 -6.53 2.88
C GLN A 321 -12.89 -6.69 4.40
N ALA A 322 -13.29 -7.85 4.89
CA ALA A 322 -13.27 -8.12 6.33
C ALA A 322 -11.85 -8.20 6.90
N ASN A 323 -10.91 -8.75 6.12
CA ASN A 323 -9.55 -8.98 6.63
C ASN A 323 -8.49 -8.86 5.52
N ILE A 324 -7.84 -7.72 5.45
CA ILE A 324 -6.70 -7.52 4.55
C ILE A 324 -5.41 -7.32 5.36
N THR A 325 -4.27 -7.70 4.79
CA THR A 325 -2.96 -7.30 5.32
C THR A 325 -2.64 -5.91 4.80
N VAL A 326 -2.58 -4.95 5.70
CA VAL A 326 -2.19 -3.56 5.36
C VAL A 326 -0.68 -3.45 5.26
N HIS A 327 0.02 -3.98 6.28
CA HIS A 327 1.44 -3.79 6.44
C HIS A 327 2.04 -4.93 7.26
N ASP A 328 3.25 -5.32 6.95
CA ASP A 328 4.05 -6.18 7.81
C ASP A 328 4.94 -5.23 8.65
N ALA A 329 4.49 -4.94 9.88
CA ALA A 329 5.09 -3.97 10.77
C ALA A 329 6.16 -4.60 11.67
N GLY A 330 6.98 -3.75 12.24
CA GLY A 330 7.95 -4.07 13.27
C GLY A 330 9.28 -3.37 13.02
N ALA A 331 10.14 -3.37 14.05
CA ALA A 331 11.50 -2.87 13.97
C ALA A 331 12.40 -3.74 13.07
N PHE A 332 11.89 -4.90 12.64
CA PHE A 332 12.63 -5.86 11.84
C PHE A 332 12.02 -6.01 10.45
N LYS A 333 12.87 -5.88 9.44
CA LYS A 333 12.59 -6.21 8.03
C LYS A 333 13.67 -7.17 7.55
N ILE A 334 13.32 -8.01 6.57
CA ILE A 334 14.22 -9.04 6.07
C ILE A 334 15.21 -8.41 5.06
N ASN A 335 16.49 -8.79 5.17
CA ASN A 335 17.51 -8.38 4.20
C ASN A 335 17.15 -8.91 2.80
N PRO A 336 17.21 -8.09 1.72
CA PRO A 336 16.89 -8.53 0.38
C PRO A 336 17.76 -9.68 -0.13
N LEU A 337 18.97 -9.85 0.40
CA LEU A 337 19.92 -10.92 0.04
C LEU A 337 19.91 -12.12 1.02
N ALA A 338 18.93 -12.22 1.93
CA ALA A 338 18.87 -13.31 2.91
C ALA A 338 18.88 -14.72 2.31
N PHE A 339 18.47 -14.86 1.05
CA PHE A 339 18.42 -16.14 0.31
C PHE A 339 19.25 -16.10 -0.99
N LYS A 340 20.30 -15.28 -1.03
CA LYS A 340 21.16 -15.12 -2.23
C LYS A 340 21.83 -16.40 -2.67
N ASP A 341 22.22 -17.27 -1.72
CA ASP A 341 22.91 -18.54 -2.01
C ASP A 341 22.00 -19.56 -2.71
N HIS A 342 20.68 -19.29 -2.74
CA HIS A 342 19.67 -20.02 -3.49
C HIS A 342 19.25 -19.29 -4.78
N GLY A 343 19.94 -18.24 -5.20
CA GLY A 343 19.60 -17.45 -6.38
C GLY A 343 18.36 -16.57 -6.20
N VAL A 344 17.96 -16.26 -4.92
CA VAL A 344 16.74 -15.51 -4.63
C VAL A 344 17.06 -14.14 -4.04
N VAL A 345 16.43 -13.10 -4.59
CA VAL A 345 16.39 -11.72 -4.06
C VAL A 345 14.97 -11.41 -3.58
N LEU A 346 14.85 -10.80 -2.42
CA LEU A 346 13.55 -10.44 -1.83
C LEU A 346 13.16 -9.00 -2.16
N ALA A 347 11.87 -8.78 -2.42
CA ALA A 347 11.28 -7.46 -2.59
C ALA A 347 9.88 -7.38 -1.96
N GLY A 348 9.53 -6.23 -1.40
CA GLY A 348 8.22 -6.03 -0.76
C GLY A 348 8.29 -5.00 0.36
N ALA A 349 7.15 -4.55 0.87
CA ALA A 349 7.09 -3.64 2.01
C ALA A 349 7.66 -4.25 3.31
N TRP A 350 7.77 -5.57 3.37
CA TRP A 350 8.34 -6.37 4.46
C TRP A 350 9.86 -6.61 4.35
N VAL A 351 10.48 -6.11 3.29
CA VAL A 351 11.92 -6.18 3.02
C VAL A 351 12.57 -4.84 3.41
N GLU A 352 13.82 -4.88 3.86
CA GLU A 352 14.59 -3.69 4.26
C GLU A 352 14.51 -2.54 3.26
N SER A 353 14.03 -1.41 3.73
CA SER A 353 13.87 -0.18 2.96
C SER A 353 13.87 1.03 3.91
N GLU A 354 14.34 2.17 3.43
CA GLU A 354 14.25 3.46 4.12
C GLU A 354 12.81 4.01 4.16
N HIS A 355 11.90 3.39 3.41
CA HIS A 355 10.52 3.81 3.26
C HIS A 355 9.55 2.74 3.73
N GLU A 356 8.31 3.14 3.96
CA GLU A 356 7.22 2.31 4.41
C GLU A 356 6.10 2.19 3.38
N LEU A 357 5.21 1.21 3.57
CA LEU A 357 4.01 1.00 2.77
C LEU A 357 4.32 0.88 1.25
N ALA A 358 3.60 1.60 0.42
CA ALA A 358 3.79 1.59 -1.04
C ALA A 358 5.17 2.10 -1.46
N ASP A 359 5.69 3.14 -0.80
CA ASP A 359 7.03 3.67 -1.04
C ASP A 359 8.11 2.66 -0.65
N GLY A 360 7.89 1.90 0.43
CA GLY A 360 8.75 0.78 0.84
C GLY A 360 8.75 -0.35 -0.20
N ALA A 361 7.58 -0.69 -0.74
CA ALA A 361 7.47 -1.69 -1.80
C ALA A 361 8.24 -1.27 -3.06
N VAL A 362 8.07 -0.02 -3.51
CA VAL A 362 8.81 0.51 -4.68
C VAL A 362 10.32 0.57 -4.41
N SER A 363 10.72 1.08 -3.25
CA SER A 363 12.14 1.24 -2.89
C SER A 363 12.85 -0.11 -2.78
N SER A 364 12.24 -1.10 -2.10
CA SER A 364 12.78 -2.46 -1.99
C SER A 364 12.84 -3.17 -3.34
N GLY A 365 11.80 -3.01 -4.19
CA GLY A 365 11.79 -3.56 -5.54
C GLY A 365 12.94 -3.03 -6.39
N ARG A 366 13.13 -1.70 -6.40
CA ARG A 366 14.26 -1.07 -7.09
C ARG A 366 15.61 -1.55 -6.55
N LYS A 367 15.74 -1.67 -5.21
CA LYS A 367 16.95 -2.22 -4.58
C LYS A 367 17.19 -3.66 -5.03
N ALA A 368 16.15 -4.50 -5.06
CA ALA A 368 16.24 -5.89 -5.51
C ALA A 368 16.73 -5.98 -6.97
N GLY A 369 16.15 -5.21 -7.88
CA GLY A 369 16.59 -5.18 -9.28
C GLY A 369 18.08 -4.84 -9.46
N ARG A 370 18.60 -3.89 -8.67
CA ARG A 370 20.05 -3.52 -8.69
C ARG A 370 20.95 -4.57 -8.05
N LEU A 371 20.43 -5.38 -7.14
CA LEU A 371 21.22 -6.40 -6.42
C LEU A 371 21.43 -7.69 -7.24
N ILE A 372 20.73 -7.86 -8.35
CA ILE A 372 20.84 -9.07 -9.21
C ILE A 372 22.28 -9.33 -9.60
N SER A 373 23.01 -8.31 -10.04
CA SER A 373 24.42 -8.44 -10.44
C SER A 373 25.35 -8.92 -9.31
N LYS A 374 24.94 -8.81 -8.04
CA LYS A 374 25.72 -9.27 -6.88
C LYS A 374 25.52 -10.76 -6.57
N ILE A 375 24.58 -11.41 -7.22
CA ILE A 375 24.29 -12.84 -7.06
C ILE A 375 24.94 -13.65 -8.18
N THR A 376 25.10 -13.03 -9.33
CA THR A 376 25.57 -13.69 -10.55
C THR A 376 27.05 -13.39 -10.89
N GLY A 377 27.71 -12.58 -10.12
CA GLY A 377 29.16 -12.31 -10.18
C GLY A 377 29.86 -12.99 -9.04
#